data_738bb1fb4d8ecf567a08bb7152d7824a
#
_entry.id   738bb1fb4d8ecf567a08bb7152d7824a
#
_cell.length_a   1.000
_cell.length_b   1.000
_cell.length_c   1.000
_cell.angle_alpha   90.00
_cell.angle_beta   90.00
_cell.angle_gamma   90.00
#
_symmetry.space_group_name_H-M   'P 1'
#
loop_
_entity.id
_entity.type
_entity.pdbx_description
1 polymer ?
#
loop_
_entity_poly.entity_id
_entity_poly.type
_entity_poly.pdbx_seq_one_letter_code
_entity_poly.pdbx_strand_id
1 'polypeptide(L)'
;EEISKNISEESKVMNGSSTTLIEIGFSDLLKSGNHKWKNLHEDILKEPDYGKQSDLRRKALTETDYFLSSVNAITQDGKLVAVDFSGSRVGALPFAAKNVLIVAGANKIVPNLEGAFDRIKKYVINLENERAMKVYGMKSGFGKWVIIEKELNPNRIKLILVKEALGF
;
A
#
# COMPACT_ATOMS: atom_id res chain seq x y z
N GLU A 1 4.22 16.22 3.37
CA GLU A 1 5.21 17.10 2.70
C GLU A 1 6.17 16.29 1.81
N GLU A 2 6.90 15.29 2.36
CA GLU A 2 7.85 14.48 1.56
C GLU A 2 7.18 13.69 0.43
N ILE A 3 6.01 13.11 0.67
CA ILE A 3 5.22 12.42 -0.36
C ILE A 3 4.92 13.36 -1.54
N SER A 4 4.46 14.57 -1.26
CA SER A 4 4.05 15.53 -2.30
C SER A 4 5.20 15.97 -3.20
N LYS A 5 6.43 15.98 -2.70
CA LYS A 5 7.63 16.28 -3.51
C LYS A 5 7.95 15.19 -4.53
N ASN A 6 7.47 13.98 -4.29
CA ASN A 6 7.74 12.80 -5.14
C ASN A 6 6.65 12.52 -6.17
N ILE A 7 5.56 13.28 -6.18
CA ILE A 7 4.43 13.07 -7.10
C ILE A 7 4.26 14.33 -7.96
N SER A 8 4.36 14.17 -9.28
CA SER A 8 4.15 15.27 -10.21
C SER A 8 2.69 15.76 -10.20
N GLU A 9 2.47 17.04 -10.44
CA GLU A 9 1.14 17.60 -10.60
C GLU A 9 0.38 16.88 -11.73
N GLU A 10 -0.94 16.86 -11.67
CA GLU A 10 -1.86 16.23 -12.62
C GLU A 10 -1.69 14.70 -12.76
N SER A 11 -0.80 14.07 -11.98
CA SER A 11 -0.62 12.63 -12.01
C SER A 11 -1.86 11.88 -11.54
N LYS A 12 -2.12 10.72 -12.14
CA LYS A 12 -3.11 9.76 -11.67
C LYS A 12 -2.54 9.02 -10.46
N VAL A 13 -3.17 9.23 -9.31
CA VAL A 13 -2.74 8.66 -8.03
C VAL A 13 -3.76 7.66 -7.53
N MET A 14 -3.28 6.52 -7.08
CA MET A 14 -4.07 5.51 -6.40
C MET A 14 -3.35 5.06 -5.14
N ASN A 15 -4.09 4.77 -4.07
CA ASN A 15 -3.52 4.19 -2.86
C ASN A 15 -4.14 2.84 -2.53
N GLY A 16 -3.34 1.94 -1.96
CA GLY A 16 -3.85 0.75 -1.28
C GLY A 16 -4.35 1.10 0.12
N SER A 17 -5.26 0.30 0.67
CA SER A 17 -5.61 0.40 2.09
C SER A 17 -4.35 0.23 2.94
N SER A 18 -4.02 1.24 3.72
CA SER A 18 -2.79 1.28 4.53
C SER A 18 -3.01 2.11 5.78
N THR A 19 -2.91 1.45 6.93
CA THR A 19 -2.96 2.13 8.24
C THR A 19 -1.87 3.19 8.34
N THR A 20 -0.68 2.92 7.83
CA THR A 20 0.42 3.90 7.77
C THR A 20 0.02 5.17 7.02
N LEU A 21 -0.63 5.06 5.85
CA LEU A 21 -1.06 6.22 5.07
C LEU A 21 -2.20 6.99 5.75
N ILE A 22 -3.03 6.30 6.54
CA ILE A 22 -4.07 6.94 7.36
C ILE A 22 -3.42 7.72 8.51
N GLU A 23 -2.52 7.10 9.26
CA GLU A 23 -1.86 7.71 10.43
C GLU A 23 -1.05 8.96 10.10
N ILE A 24 -0.41 9.02 8.92
CA ILE A 24 0.31 10.21 8.46
C ILE A 24 -0.60 11.26 7.79
N GLY A 25 -1.94 11.06 7.78
CA GLY A 25 -2.91 11.98 7.19
C GLY A 25 -2.95 12.00 5.66
N PHE A 26 -2.20 11.11 4.97
CA PHE A 26 -2.20 11.11 3.50
C PHE A 26 -3.54 10.70 2.90
N SER A 27 -4.20 9.72 3.50
CA SER A 27 -5.52 9.28 3.04
C SER A 27 -6.57 10.40 3.14
N ASP A 28 -6.49 11.22 4.17
CA ASP A 28 -7.40 12.36 4.35
C ASP A 28 -7.06 13.51 3.39
N LEU A 29 -5.77 13.78 3.17
CA LEU A 29 -5.34 14.73 2.14
C LEU A 29 -5.88 14.31 0.77
N LEU A 30 -5.75 13.03 0.40
CA LEU A 30 -6.21 12.54 -0.90
C LEU A 30 -7.74 12.65 -1.06
N LYS A 31 -8.51 12.41 0.02
CA LYS A 31 -9.97 12.58 0.03
C LYS A 31 -10.41 14.05 0.01
N SER A 32 -9.63 14.95 0.60
CA SER A 32 -9.99 16.35 0.72
C SER A 32 -10.01 17.11 -0.63
N GLY A 33 -9.33 16.57 -1.65
CA GLY A 33 -9.13 17.25 -2.92
C GLY A 33 -8.17 18.44 -2.86
N ASN A 34 -7.56 18.72 -1.71
CA ASN A 34 -6.59 19.83 -1.54
C ASN A 34 -5.20 19.43 -2.10
N HIS A 35 -5.19 18.96 -3.33
CA HIS A 35 -4.01 18.55 -4.07
C HIS A 35 -4.26 18.70 -5.57
N LYS A 36 -3.21 18.58 -6.37
CA LYS A 36 -3.28 18.73 -7.83
C LYS A 36 -3.28 17.37 -8.57
N TRP A 37 -3.58 16.27 -7.90
CA TRP A 37 -3.57 14.93 -8.48
C TRP A 37 -4.97 14.47 -8.87
N LYS A 38 -5.05 13.49 -9.77
CA LYS A 38 -6.28 12.76 -10.10
C LYS A 38 -6.40 11.54 -9.22
N ASN A 39 -7.33 11.56 -8.28
CA ASN A 39 -7.54 10.47 -7.32
C ASN A 39 -8.38 9.34 -7.92
N LEU A 40 -7.74 8.28 -8.42
CA LEU A 40 -8.43 7.13 -8.99
C LEU A 40 -9.14 6.27 -7.94
N HIS A 41 -8.73 6.33 -6.68
CA HIS A 41 -9.33 5.52 -5.61
C HIS A 41 -10.75 6.00 -5.26
N GLU A 42 -10.97 7.29 -5.26
CA GLU A 42 -12.28 7.87 -4.94
C GLU A 42 -13.35 7.45 -5.95
N ASP A 43 -13.03 7.45 -7.23
CA ASP A 43 -13.97 7.05 -8.28
C ASP A 43 -14.37 5.58 -8.16
N ILE A 44 -13.44 4.73 -7.73
CA ILE A 44 -13.74 3.31 -7.45
C ILE A 44 -14.71 3.17 -6.28
N LEU A 45 -14.54 3.96 -5.22
CA LEU A 45 -15.39 3.88 -4.02
C LEU A 45 -16.82 4.39 -4.26
N LYS A 46 -17.07 5.19 -5.29
CA LYS A 46 -18.41 5.64 -5.69
C LYS A 46 -19.24 4.52 -6.32
N GLU A 47 -18.62 3.46 -6.84
CA GLU A 47 -19.32 2.31 -7.41
C GLU A 47 -19.87 1.41 -6.30
N PRO A 48 -21.20 1.19 -6.20
CA PRO A 48 -21.78 0.39 -5.14
C PRO A 48 -21.60 -1.13 -5.35
N ASP A 49 -21.42 -1.59 -6.58
CA ASP A 49 -21.24 -3.01 -6.88
C ASP A 49 -19.79 -3.44 -6.68
N TYR A 50 -19.56 -4.42 -5.79
CA TYR A 50 -18.21 -4.89 -5.46
C TYR A 50 -17.48 -5.54 -6.65
N GLY A 51 -18.20 -6.24 -7.52
CA GLY A 51 -17.62 -6.83 -8.73
C GLY A 51 -17.11 -5.74 -9.68
N LYS A 52 -17.94 -4.74 -9.94
CA LYS A 52 -17.56 -3.57 -10.75
C LYS A 52 -16.45 -2.77 -10.12
N GLN A 53 -16.45 -2.57 -8.79
CA GLN A 53 -15.30 -1.98 -8.10
C GLN A 53 -14.00 -2.75 -8.38
N SER A 54 -14.05 -4.08 -8.39
CA SER A 54 -12.90 -4.93 -8.68
C SER A 54 -12.37 -4.70 -10.10
N ASP A 55 -13.26 -4.57 -11.09
CA ASP A 55 -12.88 -4.29 -12.47
C ASP A 55 -12.32 -2.88 -12.64
N LEU A 56 -12.92 -1.89 -11.98
CA LEU A 56 -12.39 -0.53 -11.93
C LEU A 56 -11.00 -0.49 -11.31
N ARG A 57 -10.76 -1.24 -10.23
CA ARG A 57 -9.42 -1.36 -9.62
C ARG A 57 -8.40 -1.93 -10.60
N ARG A 58 -8.73 -2.99 -11.35
CA ARG A 58 -7.82 -3.56 -12.36
C ARG A 58 -7.45 -2.54 -13.43
N LYS A 59 -8.42 -1.81 -13.96
CA LYS A 59 -8.17 -0.72 -14.93
C LYS A 59 -7.33 0.38 -14.32
N ALA A 60 -7.70 0.87 -13.14
CA ALA A 60 -7.00 1.94 -12.46
C ALA A 60 -5.53 1.59 -12.19
N LEU A 61 -5.21 0.34 -11.83
CA LEU A 61 -3.84 -0.08 -11.60
C LEU A 61 -2.93 0.09 -12.82
N THR A 62 -3.43 -0.16 -14.02
CA THR A 62 -2.66 0.00 -15.26
C THR A 62 -2.57 1.46 -15.73
N GLU A 63 -3.48 2.31 -15.26
CA GLU A 63 -3.50 3.74 -15.58
C GLU A 63 -2.79 4.61 -14.54
N THR A 64 -2.44 4.02 -13.38
CA THR A 64 -1.86 4.74 -12.26
C THR A 64 -0.43 5.20 -12.56
N ASP A 65 -0.19 6.51 -12.47
CA ASP A 65 1.17 7.07 -12.53
C ASP A 65 1.91 6.82 -11.21
N TYR A 66 1.24 6.99 -10.06
CA TYR A 66 1.82 6.74 -8.74
C TYR A 66 0.88 5.90 -7.87
N PHE A 67 1.33 4.73 -7.48
CA PHE A 67 0.64 3.90 -6.48
C PHE A 67 1.30 4.08 -5.12
N LEU A 68 0.51 4.53 -4.14
CA LEU A 68 0.98 4.71 -2.77
C LEU A 68 0.52 3.55 -1.88
N SER A 69 1.43 3.06 -1.08
CA SER A 69 1.14 1.98 -0.14
C SER A 69 2.16 1.94 1.00
N SER A 70 1.98 0.96 1.86
CA SER A 70 2.99 0.48 2.78
C SER A 70 3.26 -1.00 2.52
N VAL A 71 4.30 -1.52 3.14
CA VAL A 71 4.61 -2.95 3.19
C VAL A 71 4.41 -3.48 4.60
N ASN A 72 4.31 -4.80 4.74
CA ASN A 72 4.11 -5.44 6.03
C ASN A 72 5.43 -5.71 6.78
N ALA A 73 6.53 -5.86 6.05
CA ALA A 73 7.88 -5.93 6.61
C ALA A 73 8.94 -5.46 5.62
N ILE A 74 10.07 -5.03 6.14
CA ILE A 74 11.29 -4.67 5.41
C ILE A 74 12.44 -5.42 6.05
N THR A 75 13.17 -6.22 5.28
CA THR A 75 14.35 -6.91 5.82
C THR A 75 15.55 -5.97 5.90
N GLN A 76 16.50 -6.25 6.78
CA GLN A 76 17.70 -5.42 6.92
C GLN A 76 18.55 -5.39 5.64
N ASP A 77 18.48 -6.41 4.80
CA ASP A 77 19.11 -6.46 3.49
C ASP A 77 18.25 -5.81 2.37
N GLY A 78 17.14 -5.15 2.72
CA GLY A 78 16.38 -4.29 1.82
C GLY A 78 15.22 -4.94 1.07
N LYS A 79 14.86 -6.20 1.34
CA LYS A 79 13.70 -6.83 0.72
C LYS A 79 12.39 -6.24 1.28
N LEU A 80 11.42 -6.00 0.40
CA LEU A 80 10.11 -5.51 0.76
C LEU A 80 9.11 -6.67 0.74
N VAL A 81 8.41 -6.90 1.85
CA VAL A 81 7.43 -8.00 1.98
C VAL A 81 6.04 -7.43 2.19
N ALA A 82 5.14 -7.77 1.28
CA ALA A 82 3.73 -7.39 1.37
C ALA A 82 2.82 -8.61 1.22
N VAL A 83 1.71 -8.59 1.95
CA VAL A 83 0.65 -9.59 1.84
C VAL A 83 -0.70 -8.90 1.86
N ASP A 84 -1.61 -9.35 1.02
CA ASP A 84 -3.00 -8.95 1.10
C ASP A 84 -3.97 -10.11 0.77
N PHE A 85 -5.25 -9.92 1.07
CA PHE A 85 -6.27 -10.92 0.82
C PHE A 85 -6.83 -10.82 -0.60
N SER A 86 -7.16 -9.62 -1.07
CA SER A 86 -7.77 -9.38 -2.39
C SER A 86 -6.79 -9.55 -3.55
N GLY A 87 -5.54 -9.15 -3.37
CA GLY A 87 -4.50 -9.14 -4.39
C GLY A 87 -4.30 -7.80 -5.09
N SER A 88 -5.13 -6.79 -4.82
CA SER A 88 -5.04 -5.51 -5.51
C SER A 88 -3.75 -4.76 -5.22
N ARG A 89 -3.33 -4.70 -3.95
CA ARG A 89 -2.07 -4.08 -3.53
C ARG A 89 -0.85 -4.85 -4.02
N VAL A 90 -0.82 -6.16 -3.78
CA VAL A 90 0.30 -6.99 -4.22
C VAL A 90 0.36 -7.15 -5.74
N GLY A 91 -0.71 -6.88 -6.47
CA GLY A 91 -0.70 -6.78 -7.93
C GLY A 91 -0.11 -5.45 -8.43
N ALA A 92 -0.33 -4.37 -7.70
CA ALA A 92 0.22 -3.05 -8.04
C ALA A 92 1.74 -2.98 -7.84
N LEU A 93 2.23 -3.51 -6.72
CA LEU A 93 3.62 -3.36 -6.29
C LEU A 93 4.64 -3.95 -7.26
N PRO A 94 4.54 -5.20 -7.74
CA PRO A 94 5.58 -5.81 -8.56
C PRO A 94 5.62 -5.26 -9.99
N PHE A 95 4.47 -4.86 -10.59
CA PHE A 95 4.47 -4.50 -11.99
C PHE A 95 3.42 -3.48 -12.43
N ALA A 96 2.15 -3.58 -11.99
CA ALA A 96 1.05 -2.87 -12.63
C ALA A 96 1.16 -1.33 -12.55
N ALA A 97 1.66 -0.80 -11.44
CA ALA A 97 1.81 0.64 -11.26
C ALA A 97 3.13 1.14 -11.90
N LYS A 98 3.05 2.27 -12.60
CA LYS A 98 4.19 2.91 -13.27
C LYS A 98 5.25 3.36 -12.27
N ASN A 99 4.85 3.99 -11.17
CA ASN A 99 5.70 4.33 -10.04
C ASN A 99 5.04 3.88 -8.74
N VAL A 100 5.84 3.45 -7.79
CA VAL A 100 5.39 3.01 -6.48
C VAL A 100 6.08 3.83 -5.39
N LEU A 101 5.29 4.44 -4.52
CA LEU A 101 5.79 5.15 -3.35
C LEU A 101 5.36 4.40 -2.08
N ILE A 102 6.34 3.82 -1.41
CA ILE A 102 6.13 3.08 -0.17
C ILE A 102 6.49 3.97 1.00
N VAL A 103 5.57 4.09 1.95
CA VAL A 103 5.83 4.73 3.24
C VAL A 103 5.76 3.68 4.33
N ALA A 104 6.79 3.57 5.15
CA ALA A 104 6.85 2.57 6.21
C ALA A 104 7.51 3.13 7.48
N GLY A 105 6.96 2.78 8.62
CA GLY A 105 7.59 3.05 9.90
C GLY A 105 8.76 2.10 10.18
N ALA A 106 9.71 2.54 11.00
CA ALA A 106 10.87 1.75 11.40
C ALA A 106 10.50 0.45 12.16
N ASN A 107 9.30 0.41 12.74
CA ASN A 107 8.73 -0.79 13.38
C ASN A 107 8.53 -1.99 12.43
N LYS A 108 8.65 -1.77 11.12
CA LYS A 108 8.49 -2.82 10.09
C LYS A 108 9.80 -3.46 9.66
N ILE A 109 10.94 -2.97 10.18
CA ILE A 109 12.25 -3.54 9.89
C ILE A 109 12.44 -4.83 10.68
N VAL A 110 12.86 -5.88 9.99
CA VAL A 110 13.12 -7.21 10.54
C VAL A 110 14.47 -7.73 10.04
N PRO A 111 15.11 -8.68 10.75
CA PRO A 111 16.45 -9.15 10.36
C PRO A 111 16.49 -9.78 8.96
N ASN A 112 15.50 -10.60 8.61
CA ASN A 112 15.49 -11.42 7.39
C ASN A 112 14.05 -11.82 7.00
N LEU A 113 13.90 -12.64 5.96
CA LEU A 113 12.59 -13.12 5.50
C LEU A 113 11.87 -13.98 6.53
N GLU A 114 12.56 -14.79 7.32
CA GLU A 114 11.94 -15.56 8.39
C GLU A 114 11.27 -14.62 9.41
N GLY A 115 12.00 -13.59 9.84
CA GLY A 115 11.47 -12.53 10.70
C GLY A 115 10.29 -11.79 10.07
N ALA A 116 10.30 -11.60 8.74
CA ALA A 116 9.18 -10.99 8.03
C ALA A 116 7.93 -11.89 8.06
N PHE A 117 8.08 -13.18 7.80
CA PHE A 117 6.96 -14.13 7.89
C PHE A 117 6.41 -14.24 9.32
N ASP A 118 7.28 -14.31 10.30
CA ASP A 118 6.89 -14.35 11.71
C ASP A 118 6.14 -13.09 12.13
N ARG A 119 6.66 -11.91 11.80
CA ARG A 119 5.99 -10.65 12.06
C ARG A 119 4.58 -10.64 11.46
N ILE A 120 4.45 -11.03 10.21
CA ILE A 120 3.16 -11.00 9.50
C ILE A 120 2.19 -12.01 10.11
N LYS A 121 2.62 -13.25 10.34
CA LYS A 121 1.75 -14.33 10.83
C LYS A 121 1.37 -14.21 12.31
N LYS A 122 2.26 -13.66 13.15
CA LYS A 122 2.06 -13.63 14.60
C LYS A 122 1.55 -12.27 15.10
N TYR A 123 1.84 -11.18 14.40
CA TYR A 123 1.52 -9.82 14.82
C TYR A 123 0.56 -9.11 13.87
N VAL A 124 0.94 -8.93 12.60
CA VAL A 124 0.18 -8.12 11.64
C VAL A 124 -1.23 -8.66 11.43
N ILE A 125 -1.41 -9.97 11.31
CA ILE A 125 -2.72 -10.57 11.03
C ILE A 125 -3.76 -10.30 12.14
N ASN A 126 -3.33 -10.24 13.37
CA ASN A 126 -4.25 -9.98 14.49
C ASN A 126 -4.79 -8.55 14.40
N LEU A 127 -3.92 -7.57 14.18
CA LEU A 127 -4.30 -6.16 14.01
C LEU A 127 -5.14 -5.94 12.74
N GLU A 128 -4.77 -6.59 11.64
CA GLU A 128 -5.55 -6.53 10.41
C GLU A 128 -6.93 -7.16 10.58
N ASN A 129 -7.06 -8.25 11.31
CA ASN A 129 -8.35 -8.87 11.61
C ASN A 129 -9.26 -7.95 12.43
N GLU A 130 -8.71 -7.26 13.43
CA GLU A 130 -9.46 -6.26 14.20
C GLU A 130 -9.94 -5.11 13.31
N ARG A 131 -9.06 -4.59 12.45
CA ARG A 131 -9.40 -3.54 11.48
C ARG A 131 -10.46 -4.03 10.48
N ALA A 132 -10.26 -5.21 9.90
CA ALA A 132 -11.16 -5.78 8.89
C ALA A 132 -12.55 -6.07 9.44
N MET A 133 -12.64 -6.57 10.67
CA MET A 133 -13.93 -6.74 11.36
C MET A 133 -14.67 -5.43 11.53
N LYS A 134 -13.99 -4.34 11.89
CA LYS A 134 -14.61 -3.00 12.03
C LYS A 134 -15.08 -2.42 10.70
N VAL A 135 -14.33 -2.65 9.62
CA VAL A 135 -14.58 -2.00 8.32
C VAL A 135 -15.48 -2.85 7.42
N TYR A 136 -15.32 -4.17 7.42
CA TYR A 136 -15.97 -5.09 6.49
C TYR A 136 -16.88 -6.12 7.16
N GLY A 137 -16.91 -6.20 8.49
CA GLY A 137 -17.67 -7.21 9.24
C GLY A 137 -17.11 -8.64 9.12
N MET A 138 -15.90 -8.81 8.57
CA MET A 138 -15.25 -10.11 8.39
C MET A 138 -13.75 -10.03 8.65
N LYS A 139 -13.14 -11.16 9.03
CA LYS A 139 -11.69 -11.25 9.20
C LYS A 139 -10.98 -11.22 7.85
N SER A 140 -9.76 -10.71 7.84
CA SER A 140 -8.84 -10.78 6.72
C SER A 140 -8.11 -12.12 6.69
N GLY A 141 -7.21 -12.30 5.73
CA GLY A 141 -6.42 -13.53 5.59
C GLY A 141 -5.17 -13.33 4.72
N PHE A 142 -4.34 -14.36 4.69
CA PHE A 142 -3.16 -14.42 3.84
C PHE A 142 -3.55 -14.97 2.46
N GLY A 143 -3.96 -14.09 1.55
CA GLY A 143 -4.34 -14.50 0.19
C GLY A 143 -3.14 -14.59 -0.76
N LYS A 144 -2.39 -13.51 -0.87
CA LYS A 144 -1.29 -13.38 -1.81
C LYS A 144 -0.11 -12.69 -1.15
N TRP A 145 1.07 -13.21 -1.41
CA TRP A 145 2.35 -12.70 -0.92
C TRP A 145 3.16 -12.15 -2.09
N VAL A 146 3.85 -11.05 -1.84
CA VAL A 146 4.87 -10.53 -2.74
C VAL A 146 6.14 -10.23 -1.94
N ILE A 147 7.27 -10.65 -2.48
CA ILE A 147 8.61 -10.31 -1.98
C ILE A 147 9.31 -9.60 -3.13
N ILE A 148 9.69 -8.36 -2.91
CA ILE A 148 10.49 -7.60 -3.86
C ILE A 148 11.93 -7.60 -3.35
N GLU A 149 12.76 -8.38 -3.98
CA GLU A 149 14.19 -8.48 -3.65
C GLU A 149 15.00 -7.40 -4.36
N LYS A 150 14.62 -7.11 -5.60
CA LYS A 150 15.31 -6.12 -6.44
C LYS A 150 14.33 -5.56 -7.46
N GLU A 151 14.42 -4.26 -7.72
CA GLU A 151 13.71 -3.60 -8.80
C GLU A 151 14.69 -3.34 -9.96
N LEU A 152 14.29 -3.72 -11.18
CA LEU A 152 15.10 -3.53 -12.38
C LEU A 152 15.24 -2.05 -12.73
N ASN A 153 14.15 -1.28 -12.60
CA ASN A 153 14.18 0.16 -12.76
C ASN A 153 14.36 0.83 -11.39
N PRO A 154 15.57 1.36 -11.08
CA PRO A 154 15.88 1.88 -9.74
C PRO A 154 15.05 3.08 -9.31
N ASN A 155 14.33 3.72 -10.25
CA ASN A 155 13.49 4.88 -9.96
C ASN A 155 12.01 4.53 -9.80
N ARG A 156 11.59 3.30 -10.08
CA ARG A 156 10.18 2.89 -10.05
C ARG A 156 9.63 2.76 -8.64
N ILE A 157 10.38 2.17 -7.73
CA ILE A 157 9.97 2.00 -6.33
C ILE A 157 10.81 2.92 -5.44
N LYS A 158 10.14 3.83 -4.75
CA LYS A 158 10.75 4.70 -3.75
C LYS A 158 10.22 4.34 -2.37
N LEU A 159 11.12 4.17 -1.40
CA LEU A 159 10.82 3.92 0.00
C LEU A 159 11.09 5.18 0.82
N ILE A 160 10.05 5.68 1.49
CA ILE A 160 10.15 6.68 2.55
C ILE A 160 10.08 5.95 3.88
N LEU A 161 11.21 5.84 4.55
CA LEU A 161 11.31 5.23 5.88
C LEU A 161 11.18 6.31 6.95
N VAL A 162 10.17 6.15 7.79
CA VAL A 162 9.89 7.07 8.91
C VAL A 162 10.46 6.46 10.20
N LYS A 163 11.21 7.26 10.97
CA LYS A 163 11.87 6.78 12.22
C LYS A 163 10.90 6.43 13.34
N GLU A 164 9.60 6.65 13.14
CA GLU A 164 8.55 6.36 14.11
C GLU A 164 7.87 5.01 13.82
N ALA A 165 7.15 4.48 14.81
CA ALA A 165 6.27 3.33 14.61
C ALA A 165 4.99 3.80 13.91
N LEU A 166 4.76 3.31 12.69
CA LEU A 166 3.60 3.65 11.87
C LEU A 166 2.96 2.41 11.25
N GLY A 167 1.68 2.26 11.46
CA GLY A 167 0.90 1.13 11.00
C GLY A 167 1.43 -0.22 11.50
N PHE A 168 0.96 -1.30 10.87
CA PHE A 168 1.38 -2.66 11.21
C PHE A 168 1.74 -3.49 9.97
#